data_10d05b320f296b02e746c052d7cfccae
#
_entry.id   10d05b320f296b02e746c052d7cfccae
#
_cell.length_a   1.000
_cell.length_b   1.000
_cell.length_c   1.000
_cell.angle_alpha   90.00
_cell.angle_beta   90.00
_cell.angle_gamma   90.00
#
_symmetry.space_group_name_H-M   'P 1'
#
loop_
_entity.id
_entity.type
_entity.pdbx_description
1 polymer ?
#
loop_
_entity_poly.entity_id
_entity_poly.type
_entity_poly.pdbx_seq_one_letter_code
_entity_poly.pdbx_strand_id
1 'polypeptide(L)'
;MKKRFLTLLAVMMLLMLTACGNKFEGYYEILSKNYYPEESKKGITQAEDIIDFEKNCVEILLNVKVLGGTVKIVIVDEGEKDSKEYEYVLTESQNISIPVDSKTAKDTWKCITEHDEYTDARITIGVNYK
;
A
#
# COMPACT_ATOMS: atom_id res chain seq x y z
N MET A 1 7.73 -20.34 -46.65
CA MET A 1 6.59 -20.13 -45.74
C MET A 1 6.92 -20.40 -44.26
N LYS A 2 7.62 -21.46 -43.93
CA LYS A 2 7.97 -21.78 -42.54
C LYS A 2 8.86 -20.73 -41.84
N LYS A 3 9.78 -20.09 -42.57
CA LYS A 3 10.68 -19.05 -42.02
C LYS A 3 9.94 -17.74 -41.65
N ARG A 4 8.92 -17.38 -42.41
CA ARG A 4 8.12 -16.17 -42.14
C ARG A 4 7.19 -16.32 -40.92
N PHE A 5 6.68 -17.53 -40.71
CA PHE A 5 5.85 -17.84 -39.54
C PHE A 5 6.66 -17.84 -38.24
N LEU A 6 7.87 -18.42 -38.28
CA LEU A 6 8.77 -18.40 -37.12
C LEU A 6 9.23 -16.99 -36.75
N THR A 7 9.47 -16.12 -37.74
CA THR A 7 9.85 -14.73 -37.50
C THR A 7 8.69 -13.94 -36.87
N LEU A 8 7.46 -14.18 -37.33
CA LEU A 8 6.28 -13.54 -36.77
C LEU A 8 6.02 -13.96 -35.31
N LEU A 9 6.20 -15.23 -35.00
CA LEU A 9 6.07 -15.77 -33.65
C LEU A 9 7.13 -15.19 -32.69
N ALA A 10 8.36 -15.04 -33.14
CA ALA A 10 9.46 -14.45 -32.40
C ALA A 10 9.20 -12.97 -32.09
N VAL A 11 8.65 -12.21 -33.05
CA VAL A 11 8.28 -10.82 -32.88
C VAL A 11 7.11 -10.67 -31.89
N MET A 12 6.10 -11.55 -31.95
CA MET A 12 5.00 -11.55 -30.99
C MET A 12 5.46 -11.91 -29.58
N MET A 13 6.37 -12.87 -29.42
CA MET A 13 6.96 -13.18 -28.12
C MET A 13 7.79 -12.03 -27.56
N LEU A 14 8.53 -11.33 -28.40
CA LEU A 14 9.31 -10.17 -28.00
C LEU A 14 8.40 -9.01 -27.52
N LEU A 15 7.28 -8.82 -28.20
CA LEU A 15 6.27 -7.81 -27.81
C LEU A 15 5.60 -8.17 -26.47
N MET A 16 5.34 -9.45 -26.21
CA MET A 16 4.81 -9.90 -24.93
C MET A 16 5.81 -9.73 -23.79
N LEU A 17 7.10 -9.99 -24.04
CA LEU A 17 8.17 -9.78 -23.07
C LEU A 17 8.34 -8.30 -22.72
N THR A 18 8.23 -7.41 -23.71
CA THR A 18 8.26 -5.96 -23.47
C THR A 18 7.01 -5.47 -22.72
N ALA A 19 5.84 -6.05 -22.98
CA ALA A 19 4.61 -5.74 -22.26
C ALA A 19 4.68 -6.19 -20.79
N CYS A 20 5.27 -7.37 -20.52
CA CYS A 20 5.49 -7.89 -19.16
C CYS A 20 6.57 -7.11 -18.40
N GLY A 21 7.49 -6.41 -19.07
CA GLY A 21 8.52 -5.58 -18.48
C GLY A 21 8.10 -4.14 -18.22
N ASN A 22 6.87 -3.75 -18.59
CA ASN A 22 6.37 -2.41 -18.36
C ASN A 22 6.19 -2.15 -16.86
N LYS A 23 6.69 -1.00 -16.43
CA LYS A 23 6.51 -0.53 -15.05
C LYS A 23 5.03 -0.35 -14.75
N PHE A 24 4.64 -0.60 -13.51
CA PHE A 24 3.31 -0.25 -13.05
C PHE A 24 3.11 1.26 -13.15
N GLU A 25 1.96 1.67 -13.61
CA GLU A 25 1.55 3.07 -13.69
C GLU A 25 0.19 3.24 -13.04
N GLY A 26 -0.03 4.39 -12.40
CA GLY A 26 -1.30 4.72 -11.77
C GLY A 26 -1.47 4.12 -10.38
N TYR A 27 -2.71 4.02 -9.97
CA TYR A 27 -3.10 3.61 -8.61
C TYR A 27 -3.30 2.10 -8.52
N TYR A 28 -2.73 1.51 -7.45
CA TYR A 28 -2.93 0.11 -7.10
C TYR A 28 -3.23 0.00 -5.61
N GLU A 29 -4.30 -0.70 -5.27
CA GLU A 29 -4.61 -1.05 -3.89
C GLU A 29 -3.71 -2.20 -3.44
N ILE A 30 -3.05 -2.03 -2.30
CA ILE A 30 -2.13 -3.03 -1.75
C ILE A 30 -2.76 -3.79 -0.58
N LEU A 31 -3.45 -3.08 0.30
CA LEU A 31 -3.92 -3.61 1.57
C LEU A 31 -5.29 -3.05 1.90
N SER A 32 -6.17 -3.90 2.43
CA SER A 32 -7.46 -3.48 2.94
C SER A 32 -7.72 -4.16 4.27
N LYS A 33 -8.12 -3.36 5.26
CA LYS A 33 -8.45 -3.85 6.60
C LYS A 33 -9.80 -3.31 7.05
N ASN A 34 -10.59 -4.18 7.69
CA ASN A 34 -11.87 -3.83 8.25
C ASN A 34 -11.86 -4.14 9.74
N TYR A 35 -12.24 -3.16 10.55
CA TYR A 35 -12.41 -3.31 11.99
C TYR A 35 -13.87 -3.10 12.35
N TYR A 36 -14.41 -4.03 13.11
CA TYR A 36 -15.79 -3.98 13.58
C TYR A 36 -15.79 -3.94 15.11
N PRO A 37 -16.77 -3.27 15.72
CA PRO A 37 -16.90 -3.29 17.18
C PRO A 37 -17.06 -4.73 17.68
N GLU A 38 -16.27 -5.11 18.67
CA GLU A 38 -16.29 -6.46 19.27
C GLU A 38 -16.28 -6.37 20.78
N GLU A 39 -17.40 -6.64 21.45
CA GLU A 39 -17.50 -6.59 22.91
C GLU A 39 -16.63 -7.65 23.61
N SER A 40 -16.27 -8.74 22.94
CA SER A 40 -15.46 -9.81 23.49
C SER A 40 -13.97 -9.53 23.59
N LYS A 41 -13.48 -8.53 22.85
CA LYS A 41 -12.07 -8.14 22.82
C LYS A 41 -11.89 -6.77 23.48
N LYS A 42 -11.62 -6.77 24.78
CA LYS A 42 -11.38 -5.53 25.51
C LYS A 42 -9.91 -5.10 25.38
N GLY A 43 -9.72 -3.81 25.15
CA GLY A 43 -8.40 -3.19 25.10
C GLY A 43 -7.89 -2.94 23.69
N ILE A 44 -6.66 -2.47 23.61
CA ILE A 44 -6.01 -2.08 22.36
C ILE A 44 -5.41 -3.31 21.67
N THR A 45 -5.75 -3.50 20.40
CA THR A 45 -5.14 -4.52 19.55
C THR A 45 -4.27 -3.82 18.52
N GLN A 46 -3.05 -4.31 18.36
CA GLN A 46 -2.08 -3.79 17.40
C GLN A 46 -1.78 -4.83 16.33
N ALA A 47 -1.74 -4.39 15.07
CA ALA A 47 -1.35 -5.21 13.94
C ALA A 47 -0.28 -4.49 13.13
N GLU A 48 0.66 -5.26 12.58
CA GLU A 48 1.73 -4.75 11.74
C GLU A 48 1.69 -5.44 10.39
N ASP A 49 1.74 -4.67 9.32
CA ASP A 49 1.77 -5.16 7.94
C ASP A 49 2.89 -4.50 7.15
N ILE A 50 3.49 -5.27 6.27
CA ILE A 50 4.50 -4.75 5.35
C ILE A 50 3.78 -4.15 4.15
N ILE A 51 4.21 -2.95 3.74
CA ILE A 51 3.72 -2.30 2.53
C ILE A 51 4.77 -2.53 1.44
N ASP A 52 4.45 -3.40 0.49
CA ASP A 52 5.32 -3.68 -0.64
C ASP A 52 4.89 -2.91 -1.89
N PHE A 53 5.83 -2.28 -2.54
CA PHE A 53 5.62 -1.61 -3.83
C PHE A 53 6.89 -1.56 -4.66
N GLU A 54 6.73 -1.25 -5.93
CA GLU A 54 7.85 -1.13 -6.87
C GLU A 54 8.60 0.20 -6.71
N LYS A 55 9.81 0.26 -7.25
CA LYS A 55 10.73 1.40 -7.10
C LYS A 55 10.22 2.72 -7.70
N ASN A 56 9.25 2.65 -8.60
CA ASN A 56 8.64 3.83 -9.21
C ASN A 56 7.41 4.35 -8.48
N CYS A 57 7.18 3.90 -7.26
CA CYS A 57 6.16 4.43 -6.37
C CYS A 57 6.49 5.87 -6.01
N VAL A 58 5.51 6.75 -6.11
CA VAL A 58 5.65 8.18 -5.80
C VAL A 58 4.79 8.63 -4.63
N GLU A 59 3.83 7.80 -4.23
CA GLU A 59 2.87 8.20 -3.20
C GLU A 59 2.21 6.97 -2.58
N ILE A 60 2.05 7.00 -1.24
CA ILE A 60 1.22 6.06 -0.51
C ILE A 60 -0.07 6.78 -0.17
N LEU A 61 -1.20 6.17 -0.48
CA LEU A 61 -2.53 6.72 -0.24
C LEU A 61 -3.25 5.90 0.82
N LEU A 62 -3.66 6.57 1.89
CA LEU A 62 -4.50 5.98 2.92
C LEU A 62 -5.92 6.50 2.75
N ASN A 63 -6.85 5.60 2.50
CA ASN A 63 -8.27 5.91 2.53
C ASN A 63 -8.83 5.28 3.80
N VAL A 64 -9.17 6.12 4.77
CA VAL A 64 -9.66 5.68 6.07
C VAL A 64 -11.10 6.13 6.24
N LYS A 65 -11.99 5.15 6.42
CA LYS A 65 -13.39 5.40 6.71
C LYS A 65 -13.64 5.03 8.17
N VAL A 66 -13.94 6.02 9.00
CA VAL A 66 -14.21 5.81 10.42
C VAL A 66 -15.70 6.01 10.65
N LEU A 67 -16.38 4.92 11.04
CA LEU A 67 -17.81 4.90 11.34
C LEU A 67 -18.08 5.00 12.84
N GLY A 68 -17.10 4.68 13.67
CA GLY A 68 -17.19 4.78 15.12
C GLY A 68 -15.86 4.51 15.79
N GLY A 69 -15.68 5.03 16.99
CA GLY A 69 -14.46 4.86 17.76
C GLY A 69 -13.27 5.62 17.20
N THR A 70 -12.09 5.14 17.54
CA THR A 70 -10.80 5.72 17.14
C THR A 70 -9.91 4.65 16.53
N VAL A 71 -9.19 5.01 15.49
CA VAL A 71 -8.15 4.16 14.90
C VAL A 71 -6.83 4.94 14.86
N LYS A 72 -5.74 4.28 15.23
CA LYS A 72 -4.39 4.84 15.13
C LYS A 72 -3.65 4.11 14.01
N ILE A 73 -3.06 4.88 13.12
CA ILE A 73 -2.29 4.36 11.99
C ILE A 73 -0.92 5.00 12.03
N VAL A 74 0.12 4.17 12.00
CA VAL A 74 1.51 4.62 11.90
C VAL A 74 2.11 4.02 10.65
N ILE A 75 2.53 4.86 9.71
CA ILE A 75 3.28 4.44 8.54
C ILE A 75 4.74 4.67 8.84
N VAL A 76 5.53 3.63 8.74
CA VAL A 76 6.96 3.65 9.06
C VAL A 76 7.78 3.43 7.80
N ASP A 77 8.65 4.38 7.51
CA ASP A 77 9.71 4.23 6.52
C ASP A 77 10.97 3.78 7.26
N GLU A 78 11.34 2.52 7.13
CA GLU A 78 12.58 1.99 7.70
C GLU A 78 13.75 2.21 6.76
N GLY A 79 14.30 3.43 6.75
CA GLY A 79 15.50 3.75 6.01
C GLY A 79 16.75 3.09 6.60
N GLU A 80 17.82 3.03 5.81
CA GLU A 80 19.09 2.39 6.23
C GLU A 80 19.72 3.01 7.48
N LYS A 81 19.53 4.32 7.67
CA LYS A 81 20.15 5.06 8.78
C LYS A 81 19.16 5.52 9.83
N ASP A 82 18.00 5.98 9.40
CA ASP A 82 16.98 6.55 10.27
C ASP A 82 15.58 6.10 9.83
N SER A 83 14.75 5.72 10.81
CA SER A 83 13.34 5.45 10.58
C SER A 83 12.56 6.76 10.64
N LYS A 84 11.60 6.91 9.73
CA LYS A 84 10.65 8.02 9.74
C LYS A 84 9.25 7.49 9.95
N GLU A 85 8.53 8.09 10.89
CA GLU A 85 7.18 7.69 11.23
C GLU A 85 6.16 8.78 10.88
N TYR A 86 5.04 8.34 10.31
CA TYR A 86 3.88 9.18 10.02
C TYR A 86 2.72 8.65 10.85
N GLU A 87 2.37 9.36 11.92
CA GLU A 87 1.33 8.94 12.87
C GLU A 87 0.04 9.70 12.68
N TYR A 88 -1.07 8.96 12.64
CA TYR A 88 -2.41 9.51 12.50
C TYR A 88 -3.34 8.85 13.51
N VAL A 89 -4.01 9.67 14.31
CA VAL A 89 -5.08 9.23 15.23
C VAL A 89 -6.38 9.80 14.70
N LEU A 90 -7.27 8.93 14.21
CA LEU A 90 -8.45 9.33 13.47
C LEU A 90 -9.74 8.95 14.19
N THR A 91 -10.62 9.92 14.34
CA THR A 91 -12.00 9.74 14.81
C THR A 91 -13.01 9.98 13.70
N GLU A 92 -12.56 10.48 12.56
CA GLU A 92 -13.36 10.79 11.37
C GLU A 92 -12.71 10.22 10.13
N SER A 93 -13.49 10.03 9.09
CA SER A 93 -12.98 9.57 7.79
C SER A 93 -12.02 10.59 7.17
N GLN A 94 -10.92 10.12 6.63
CA GLN A 94 -9.89 10.96 6.05
C GLN A 94 -9.12 10.22 4.95
N ASN A 95 -8.73 10.97 3.93
CA ASN A 95 -7.78 10.53 2.91
C ASN A 95 -6.44 11.19 3.19
N ILE A 96 -5.38 10.38 3.21
CA ILE A 96 -4.03 10.82 3.56
C ILE A 96 -3.09 10.43 2.44
N SER A 97 -2.23 11.35 2.03
CA SER A 97 -1.19 11.11 1.03
C SER A 97 0.18 11.26 1.67
N ILE A 98 1.03 10.27 1.47
CA ILE A 98 2.41 10.28 1.95
C ILE A 98 3.32 10.20 0.73
N PRO A 99 4.16 11.23 0.48
CA PRO A 99 5.05 11.21 -0.67
C PRO A 99 6.18 10.20 -0.50
N VAL A 100 6.50 9.52 -1.60
CA VAL A 100 7.61 8.57 -1.68
C VAL A 100 8.53 9.07 -2.78
N ASP A 101 9.80 9.28 -2.46
CA ASP A 101 10.80 9.68 -3.46
C ASP A 101 11.62 8.48 -3.94
N SER A 102 12.51 8.70 -4.90
CA SER A 102 13.35 7.64 -5.47
C SER A 102 14.29 6.98 -4.48
N LYS A 103 14.64 7.67 -3.40
CA LYS A 103 15.50 7.14 -2.33
C LYS A 103 14.70 6.30 -1.35
N THR A 104 13.55 6.81 -0.91
CA THR A 104 12.69 6.14 0.07
C THR A 104 11.89 4.99 -0.52
N ALA A 105 11.66 4.98 -1.84
CA ALA A 105 10.97 3.88 -2.52
C ALA A 105 11.70 2.54 -2.39
N LYS A 106 12.98 2.55 -2.09
CA LYS A 106 13.81 1.34 -1.88
C LYS A 106 13.78 0.82 -0.45
N ASP A 107 13.26 1.62 0.47
CA ASP A 107 13.22 1.28 1.89
C ASP A 107 12.13 0.25 2.17
N THR A 108 12.19 -0.33 3.36
CA THR A 108 11.11 -1.15 3.87
C THR A 108 10.06 -0.26 4.53
N TRP A 109 8.82 -0.39 4.10
CA TRP A 109 7.69 0.37 4.64
C TRP A 109 6.75 -0.55 5.40
N LYS A 110 6.22 -0.06 6.50
CA LYS A 110 5.29 -0.80 7.36
C LYS A 110 4.08 0.04 7.72
N CYS A 111 2.98 -0.64 7.96
CA CYS A 111 1.78 -0.04 8.53
C CYS A 111 1.50 -0.70 9.87
N ILE A 112 1.46 0.10 10.93
CA ILE A 112 1.07 -0.34 12.25
C ILE A 112 -0.29 0.26 12.55
N THR A 113 -1.26 -0.59 12.87
CA THR A 113 -2.63 -0.16 13.13
C THR A 113 -3.01 -0.56 14.56
N GLU A 114 -3.56 0.39 15.31
CA GLU A 114 -4.13 0.14 16.65
C GLU A 114 -5.62 0.43 16.64
N HIS A 115 -6.39 -0.47 17.23
CA HIS A 115 -7.84 -0.34 17.39
C HIS A 115 -8.28 -0.96 18.71
N ASP A 116 -9.49 -0.63 19.15
CA ASP A 116 -10.09 -1.17 20.36
C ASP A 116 -11.47 -1.82 20.07
N GLU A 117 -12.18 -2.22 21.12
CA GLU A 117 -13.51 -2.84 21.01
C GLU A 117 -14.59 -1.94 20.41
N TYR A 118 -14.37 -0.64 20.38
CA TYR A 118 -15.33 0.35 19.85
C TYR A 118 -15.05 0.74 18.41
N THR A 119 -13.91 0.35 17.87
CA THR A 119 -13.48 0.80 16.55
C THR A 119 -14.32 0.16 15.46
N ASP A 120 -14.94 1.02 14.63
CA ASP A 120 -15.60 0.65 13.39
C ASP A 120 -14.97 1.46 12.28
N ALA A 121 -14.07 0.84 11.53
CA ALA A 121 -13.27 1.53 10.53
C ALA A 121 -12.86 0.61 9.38
N ARG A 122 -12.68 1.21 8.23
CA ARG A 122 -12.10 0.57 7.04
C ARG A 122 -10.88 1.33 6.59
N ILE A 123 -9.78 0.63 6.42
CA ILE A 123 -8.52 1.21 6.00
C ILE A 123 -8.12 0.57 4.68
N THR A 124 -7.96 1.38 3.66
CA THR A 124 -7.44 0.95 2.36
C THR A 124 -6.11 1.65 2.13
N ILE A 125 -5.08 0.89 1.84
CA ILE A 125 -3.76 1.41 1.52
C ILE A 125 -3.48 1.10 0.06
N GLY A 126 -3.25 2.15 -0.71
CA GLY A 126 -2.86 2.04 -2.10
C GLY A 126 -1.60 2.85 -2.37
N VAL A 127 -1.06 2.68 -3.55
CA VAL A 127 0.12 3.41 -4.01
C VAL A 127 -0.11 3.94 -5.42
N ASN A 128 0.51 5.08 -5.71
CA ASN A 128 0.60 5.61 -7.05
C ASN A 128 2.00 5.40 -7.61
N TYR A 129 2.02 4.93 -8.84
CA TYR A 129 3.23 4.74 -9.64
C TYR A 129 3.28 5.77 -10.77
N LYS A 130 4.47 6.24 -11.03
CA LYS A 130 4.69 7.22 -12.11
C LYS A 130 5.49 6.62 -13.27
#